data_2c9295a600715c5e6676d2ff10e1b4a9
#
_entry.id   2c9295a600715c5e6676d2ff10e1b4a9
#
_cell.length_a   1.000
_cell.length_b   1.000
_cell.length_c   1.000
_cell.angle_alpha   90.00
_cell.angle_beta   90.00
_cell.angle_gamma   90.00
#
_symmetry.space_group_name_H-M   'P 1'
#
loop_
_entity.id
_entity.type
_entity.pdbx_description
1 polymer ?
#
loop_
_entity_poly.entity_id
_entity_poly.type
_entity_poly.pdbx_seq_one_letter_code
_entity_poly.pdbx_strand_id
1 'polypeptide(L)'
;MTTPSHFSPDHPVPSHHRQFGARDLFSLWFSLGIGLMVLQVGGLLAPGLGLAGSILAITLGTAVGVLLLAAVGVIGSDTGLSAMATLRLTLGSHGARLPALLNLLQLVGWGSFEIIVMRDAASLLGARAFGEGSGWSSPLLWTLCFGALATLLAVSGPLAFVRKVLRKWGIWLLLGACAWLTWNLFAKADLADLWRRPGDGSLSLALGFDIVIAMPLSWLPLIADYSRFGQRAIRVFGGTALGFFIGNAWLMSLGVAYTLAFAPSGEVNALLLALAGAGLGIPLLLILLDETENAFADIHSAAVSTGLLVKMKVEHLALAIGVLCTLIALLAPLGQYQNFLLLIGSVFAPLFGVVLVDHFVLRRRRLPAMVEGLHWQALLAWGAGVAAYHLMASQAPELGATLPALLLAGVLHLLLSLSRGRETARA
;
A
#
# COMPACT_ATOMS: atom_id res chain seq x y z
N MET A 1 -15.78 30.20 -1.09
CA MET A 1 -15.78 29.26 0.06
C MET A 1 -14.54 28.41 -0.03
N THR A 2 -13.65 28.46 0.94
CA THR A 2 -12.46 27.60 1.01
C THR A 2 -12.92 26.17 1.29
N THR A 3 -12.49 25.21 0.47
CA THR A 3 -12.72 23.79 0.74
C THR A 3 -12.08 23.43 2.06
N PRO A 4 -12.77 22.75 3.00
CA PRO A 4 -12.14 22.28 4.24
C PRO A 4 -10.92 21.41 3.92
N SER A 5 -9.85 21.55 4.69
CA SER A 5 -8.65 20.70 4.54
C SER A 5 -8.97 19.23 4.84
N HIS A 6 -9.88 18.99 5.78
CA HIS A 6 -10.31 17.67 6.22
C HIS A 6 -11.83 17.55 6.28
N PHE A 7 -12.33 16.36 5.97
CA PHE A 7 -13.73 15.98 6.11
C PHE A 7 -13.88 14.96 7.23
N SER A 8 -15.00 15.00 7.95
CA SER A 8 -15.28 14.03 8.99
C SER A 8 -15.15 12.60 8.47
N PRO A 9 -14.46 11.71 9.20
CA PRO A 9 -14.36 10.29 8.82
C PRO A 9 -15.73 9.59 8.79
N ASP A 10 -16.67 10.03 9.63
CA ASP A 10 -17.98 9.40 9.85
C ASP A 10 -19.04 9.77 8.81
N HIS A 11 -18.83 10.83 8.05
CA HIS A 11 -19.82 11.35 7.13
C HIS A 11 -19.35 11.28 5.68
N PRO A 12 -20.29 11.03 4.74
CA PRO A 12 -19.97 11.04 3.32
C PRO A 12 -19.46 12.41 2.86
N VAL A 13 -18.44 12.43 2.04
CA VAL A 13 -18.01 13.64 1.33
C VAL A 13 -19.12 14.10 0.38
N PRO A 14 -19.64 15.33 0.50
CA PRO A 14 -20.66 15.84 -0.42
C PRO A 14 -20.20 15.81 -1.87
N SER A 15 -21.11 15.54 -2.81
CA SER A 15 -20.78 15.36 -4.23
C SER A 15 -20.03 16.55 -4.85
N HIS A 16 -20.37 17.78 -4.46
CA HIS A 16 -19.71 19.00 -4.95
C HIS A 16 -18.26 19.18 -4.44
N HIS A 17 -17.85 18.43 -3.41
CA HIS A 17 -16.49 18.38 -2.91
C HIS A 17 -15.69 17.19 -3.47
N ARG A 18 -16.31 16.29 -4.25
CA ARG A 18 -15.61 15.16 -4.88
C ARG A 18 -14.90 15.65 -6.15
N GLN A 19 -13.61 15.90 -6.04
CA GLN A 19 -12.86 16.62 -7.05
C GLN A 19 -11.87 15.76 -7.84
N PHE A 20 -11.56 14.53 -7.38
CA PHE A 20 -10.58 13.68 -8.04
C PHE A 20 -11.16 13.06 -9.33
N GLY A 21 -10.52 13.40 -10.45
CA GLY A 21 -10.72 12.74 -11.74
C GLY A 21 -9.78 11.56 -11.94
N ALA A 22 -9.87 10.90 -13.11
CA ALA A 22 -9.00 9.77 -13.44
C ALA A 22 -7.50 10.14 -13.41
N ARG A 23 -7.15 11.35 -13.88
CA ARG A 23 -5.75 11.81 -13.87
C ARG A 23 -5.20 12.07 -12.47
N ASP A 24 -6.02 12.60 -11.57
CA ASP A 24 -5.61 12.83 -10.18
C ASP A 24 -5.32 11.50 -9.48
N LEU A 25 -6.21 10.52 -9.68
CA LEU A 25 -6.08 9.18 -9.11
C LEU A 25 -4.95 8.38 -9.78
N PHE A 26 -4.76 8.52 -11.09
CA PHE A 26 -3.60 7.94 -11.77
C PHE A 26 -2.29 8.48 -11.18
N SER A 27 -2.16 9.80 -11.02
CA SER A 27 -0.93 10.40 -10.48
C SER A 27 -0.68 9.97 -9.05
N LEU A 28 -1.73 9.94 -8.20
CA LEU A 28 -1.63 9.48 -6.82
C LEU A 28 -1.18 8.02 -6.76
N TRP A 29 -1.88 7.12 -7.45
CA TRP A 29 -1.61 5.69 -7.37
C TRP A 29 -0.37 5.27 -8.16
N PHE A 30 0.06 6.04 -9.15
CA PHE A 30 1.37 5.86 -9.79
C PHE A 30 2.51 6.17 -8.82
N SER A 31 2.42 7.29 -8.09
CA SER A 31 3.38 7.69 -7.07
C SER A 31 3.40 6.67 -5.93
N LEU A 32 2.25 6.35 -5.32
CA LEU A 32 2.15 5.33 -4.26
C LEU A 32 2.58 3.91 -4.69
N GLY A 33 2.64 3.64 -5.99
CA GLY A 33 3.20 2.42 -6.57
C GLY A 33 4.71 2.47 -6.79
N ILE A 34 5.34 3.62 -6.56
CA ILE A 34 6.79 3.82 -6.66
C ILE A 34 7.34 4.07 -5.25
N GLY A 35 8.44 3.44 -4.90
CA GLY A 35 9.09 3.64 -3.61
C GLY A 35 10.30 2.73 -3.46
N LEU A 36 11.18 3.07 -2.53
CA LEU A 36 12.35 2.24 -2.24
C LEU A 36 11.94 0.85 -1.77
N MET A 37 10.86 0.75 -0.99
CA MET A 37 10.34 -0.54 -0.53
C MET A 37 9.83 -1.38 -1.69
N VAL A 38 9.19 -0.79 -2.70
CA VAL A 38 8.74 -1.49 -3.93
C VAL A 38 9.94 -2.05 -4.71
N LEU A 39 11.00 -1.25 -4.84
CA LEU A 39 12.26 -1.68 -5.46
C LEU A 39 12.88 -2.87 -4.70
N GLN A 40 12.88 -2.83 -3.37
CA GLN A 40 13.43 -3.87 -2.50
C GLN A 40 12.61 -5.16 -2.59
N VAL A 41 11.27 -5.08 -2.60
CA VAL A 41 10.41 -6.27 -2.79
C VAL A 41 10.68 -6.93 -4.14
N GLY A 42 10.91 -6.14 -5.20
CA GLY A 42 11.41 -6.69 -6.46
C GLY A 42 12.71 -7.48 -6.28
N GLY A 43 13.68 -6.92 -5.55
CA GLY A 43 14.95 -7.57 -5.23
C GLY A 43 14.81 -8.91 -4.50
N LEU A 44 13.81 -9.07 -3.63
CA LEU A 44 13.55 -10.33 -2.91
C LEU A 44 13.14 -11.49 -3.84
N LEU A 45 12.57 -11.20 -5.01
CA LEU A 45 12.18 -12.22 -5.98
C LEU A 45 13.37 -12.76 -6.77
N ALA A 46 14.42 -11.95 -6.89
CA ALA A 46 15.51 -12.14 -7.83
C ALA A 46 16.25 -13.46 -7.69
N PRO A 47 16.72 -13.87 -6.50
CA PRO A 47 17.50 -15.11 -6.38
C PRO A 47 16.69 -16.34 -6.76
N GLY A 48 15.46 -16.44 -6.19
CA GLY A 48 14.64 -17.65 -6.32
C GLY A 48 14.04 -17.86 -7.70
N LEU A 49 13.54 -16.77 -8.32
CA LEU A 49 12.77 -16.86 -9.58
C LEU A 49 13.58 -16.52 -10.84
N GLY A 50 14.74 -15.87 -10.70
CA GLY A 50 15.42 -15.25 -11.82
C GLY A 50 14.61 -14.12 -12.47
N LEU A 51 15.10 -13.50 -13.56
CA LEU A 51 14.43 -12.34 -14.16
C LEU A 51 13.08 -12.71 -14.77
N ALA A 52 13.00 -13.75 -15.59
CA ALA A 52 11.79 -14.14 -16.31
C ALA A 52 10.66 -14.55 -15.36
N GLY A 53 10.95 -15.39 -14.35
CA GLY A 53 9.99 -15.81 -13.33
C GLY A 53 9.50 -14.65 -12.48
N SER A 54 10.40 -13.74 -12.09
CA SER A 54 10.05 -12.55 -11.33
C SER A 54 9.14 -11.60 -12.11
N ILE A 55 9.43 -11.33 -13.39
CA ILE A 55 8.57 -10.50 -14.25
C ILE A 55 7.17 -11.09 -14.40
N LEU A 56 7.07 -12.44 -14.53
CA LEU A 56 5.78 -13.12 -14.58
C LEU A 56 5.01 -12.94 -13.26
N ALA A 57 5.66 -13.18 -12.11
CA ALA A 57 5.05 -12.98 -10.79
C ALA A 57 4.62 -11.52 -10.58
N ILE A 58 5.47 -10.55 -10.94
CA ILE A 58 5.19 -9.11 -10.84
C ILE A 58 3.98 -8.74 -11.70
N THR A 59 3.95 -9.16 -12.95
CA THR A 59 2.87 -8.81 -13.87
C THR A 59 1.53 -9.37 -13.40
N LEU A 60 1.48 -10.66 -13.05
CA LEU A 60 0.25 -11.32 -12.61
C LEU A 60 -0.18 -10.84 -11.22
N GLY A 61 0.75 -10.79 -10.26
CA GLY A 61 0.45 -10.38 -8.88
C GLY A 61 0.00 -8.94 -8.81
N THR A 62 0.70 -8.03 -9.52
CA THR A 62 0.29 -6.62 -9.59
C THR A 62 -1.06 -6.48 -10.30
N ALA A 63 -1.29 -7.17 -11.44
CA ALA A 63 -2.55 -7.08 -12.16
C ALA A 63 -3.75 -7.49 -11.30
N VAL A 64 -3.67 -8.64 -10.64
CA VAL A 64 -4.75 -9.11 -9.76
C VAL A 64 -4.92 -8.18 -8.57
N GLY A 65 -3.83 -7.80 -7.91
CA GLY A 65 -3.87 -6.93 -6.73
C GLY A 65 -4.45 -5.55 -7.02
N VAL A 66 -4.10 -4.92 -8.15
CA VAL A 66 -4.64 -3.59 -8.50
C VAL A 66 -6.11 -3.64 -8.91
N LEU A 67 -6.60 -4.75 -9.48
CA LEU A 67 -8.02 -4.92 -9.75
C LEU A 67 -8.82 -4.98 -8.44
N LEU A 68 -8.32 -5.68 -7.43
CA LEU A 68 -8.91 -5.71 -6.09
C LEU A 68 -8.84 -4.34 -5.42
N LEU A 69 -7.68 -3.67 -5.47
CA LEU A 69 -7.49 -2.32 -4.93
C LEU A 69 -8.47 -1.33 -5.58
N ALA A 70 -8.53 -1.30 -6.90
CA ALA A 70 -9.42 -0.41 -7.64
C ALA A 70 -10.91 -0.70 -7.35
N ALA A 71 -11.29 -1.97 -7.19
CA ALA A 71 -12.64 -2.37 -6.81
C ALA A 71 -13.01 -1.82 -5.41
N VAL A 72 -12.12 -1.95 -4.42
CA VAL A 72 -12.33 -1.33 -3.09
C VAL A 72 -12.38 0.20 -3.20
N GLY A 73 -11.58 0.79 -4.06
CA GLY A 73 -11.65 2.23 -4.38
C GLY A 73 -13.02 2.67 -4.90
N VAL A 74 -13.70 1.83 -5.68
CA VAL A 74 -15.09 2.09 -6.12
C VAL A 74 -16.04 2.21 -4.91
N ILE A 75 -15.88 1.39 -3.87
CA ILE A 75 -16.70 1.48 -2.66
C ILE A 75 -16.58 2.87 -2.02
N GLY A 76 -15.36 3.40 -1.90
CA GLY A 76 -15.13 4.76 -1.40
C GLY A 76 -15.81 5.84 -2.25
N SER A 77 -15.75 5.71 -3.59
CA SER A 77 -16.44 6.63 -4.51
C SER A 77 -17.97 6.50 -4.45
N ASP A 78 -18.50 5.29 -4.35
CA ASP A 78 -19.96 5.07 -4.27
C ASP A 78 -20.53 5.66 -2.96
N THR A 79 -19.85 5.43 -1.84
CA THR A 79 -20.31 5.83 -0.51
C THR A 79 -19.95 7.26 -0.12
N GLY A 80 -18.79 7.73 -0.56
CA GLY A 80 -18.17 8.97 -0.06
C GLY A 80 -17.60 8.85 1.36
N LEU A 81 -17.60 7.64 1.94
CA LEU A 81 -17.12 7.38 3.30
C LEU A 81 -15.61 7.10 3.31
N SER A 82 -14.99 7.32 4.48
CA SER A 82 -13.60 6.91 4.74
C SER A 82 -13.47 5.38 4.74
N ALA A 83 -12.24 4.88 4.59
CA ALA A 83 -11.99 3.45 4.43
C ALA A 83 -12.60 2.61 5.55
N MET A 84 -12.28 2.92 6.80
CA MET A 84 -12.82 2.18 7.94
C MET A 84 -14.32 2.45 8.17
N ALA A 85 -14.85 3.62 7.74
CA ALA A 85 -16.28 3.88 7.81
C ALA A 85 -17.08 3.02 6.82
N THR A 86 -16.52 2.69 5.64
CA THR A 86 -17.17 1.77 4.70
C THR A 86 -17.39 0.38 5.29
N LEU A 87 -16.50 -0.08 6.18
CA LEU A 87 -16.60 -1.39 6.83
C LEU A 87 -17.82 -1.50 7.76
N ARG A 88 -18.35 -0.38 8.25
CA ARG A 88 -19.60 -0.37 9.04
C ARG A 88 -20.79 -0.89 8.24
N LEU A 89 -20.76 -0.73 6.93
CA LEU A 89 -21.82 -1.24 6.05
C LEU A 89 -21.83 -2.77 6.00
N THR A 90 -20.66 -3.41 6.09
CA THR A 90 -20.48 -4.86 6.00
C THR A 90 -20.45 -5.54 7.37
N LEU A 91 -19.71 -4.97 8.34
CA LEU A 91 -19.46 -5.59 9.65
C LEU A 91 -20.40 -5.07 10.76
N GLY A 92 -21.15 -3.99 10.47
CA GLY A 92 -21.91 -3.24 11.48
C GLY A 92 -21.05 -2.22 12.23
N SER A 93 -21.70 -1.30 12.94
CA SER A 93 -21.05 -0.17 13.63
C SER A 93 -20.03 -0.63 14.69
N HIS A 94 -20.32 -1.70 15.43
CA HIS A 94 -19.41 -2.26 16.42
C HIS A 94 -18.35 -3.18 15.80
N GLY A 95 -18.72 -3.96 14.77
CA GLY A 95 -17.80 -4.87 14.08
C GLY A 95 -16.65 -4.16 13.38
N ALA A 96 -16.87 -2.95 12.86
CA ALA A 96 -15.85 -2.15 12.19
C ALA A 96 -14.77 -1.54 13.12
N ARG A 97 -14.97 -1.57 14.45
CA ARG A 97 -13.98 -1.03 15.40
C ARG A 97 -12.69 -1.85 15.44
N LEU A 98 -12.82 -3.18 15.35
CA LEU A 98 -11.64 -4.05 15.35
C LEU A 98 -10.75 -3.82 14.13
N PRO A 99 -11.25 -3.86 12.88
CA PRO A 99 -10.41 -3.50 11.74
C PRO A 99 -9.86 -2.07 11.80
N ALA A 100 -10.60 -1.10 12.35
CA ALA A 100 -10.09 0.26 12.50
C ALA A 100 -8.88 0.34 13.44
N LEU A 101 -8.89 -0.42 14.55
CA LEU A 101 -7.75 -0.54 15.46
C LEU A 101 -6.56 -1.25 14.77
N LEU A 102 -6.82 -2.36 14.08
CA LEU A 102 -5.78 -3.09 13.35
C LEU A 102 -5.19 -2.22 12.21
N ASN A 103 -6.03 -1.41 11.57
CA ASN A 103 -5.58 -0.46 10.55
C ASN A 103 -4.70 0.66 11.13
N LEU A 104 -5.05 1.19 12.30
CA LEU A 104 -4.19 2.14 13.01
C LEU A 104 -2.80 1.53 13.28
N LEU A 105 -2.76 0.31 13.81
CA LEU A 105 -1.50 -0.37 14.13
C LEU A 105 -0.64 -0.60 12.87
N GLN A 106 -1.26 -1.09 11.78
CA GLN A 106 -0.52 -1.31 10.53
C GLN A 106 0.01 0.01 9.93
N LEU A 107 -0.80 1.06 9.91
CA LEU A 107 -0.41 2.33 9.29
C LEU A 107 0.66 3.07 10.12
N VAL A 108 0.65 2.93 11.44
CA VAL A 108 1.77 3.37 12.30
C VAL A 108 3.02 2.57 11.98
N GLY A 109 2.90 1.26 11.78
CA GLY A 109 4.02 0.41 11.36
C GLY A 109 4.58 0.84 10.01
N TRP A 110 3.74 0.95 8.97
CA TRP A 110 4.15 1.39 7.63
C TRP A 110 4.78 2.79 7.66
N GLY A 111 4.13 3.79 8.24
CA GLY A 111 4.68 5.14 8.32
C GLY A 111 6.03 5.20 9.06
N SER A 112 6.25 4.31 10.04
CA SER A 112 7.55 4.18 10.71
C SER A 112 8.59 3.53 9.79
N PHE A 113 8.25 2.46 9.05
CA PHE A 113 9.14 1.80 8.09
C PHE A 113 9.54 2.74 6.96
N GLU A 114 8.60 3.52 6.42
CA GLU A 114 8.90 4.52 5.37
C GLU A 114 9.93 5.54 5.86
N ILE A 115 9.77 6.07 7.09
CA ILE A 115 10.74 7.00 7.68
C ILE A 115 12.11 6.33 7.87
N ILE A 116 12.17 5.04 8.28
CA ILE A 116 13.41 4.29 8.45
C ILE A 116 14.11 4.12 7.10
N VAL A 117 13.39 3.70 6.07
CA VAL A 117 13.95 3.49 4.71
C VAL A 117 14.51 4.80 4.15
N MET A 118 13.75 5.88 4.29
CA MET A 118 14.22 7.22 3.88
C MET A 118 15.48 7.65 4.64
N ARG A 119 15.50 7.47 5.95
CA ARG A 119 16.65 7.76 6.83
C ARG A 119 17.89 7.00 6.38
N ASP A 120 17.76 5.69 6.22
CA ASP A 120 18.89 4.80 5.93
C ASP A 120 19.47 5.11 4.54
N ALA A 121 18.61 5.30 3.53
CA ALA A 121 19.03 5.69 2.18
C ALA A 121 19.70 7.07 2.16
N ALA A 122 19.13 8.07 2.83
CA ALA A 122 19.69 9.41 2.87
C ALA A 122 21.01 9.47 3.65
N SER A 123 21.12 8.75 4.76
CA SER A 123 22.36 8.62 5.55
C SER A 123 23.48 8.00 4.71
N LEU A 124 23.16 6.94 3.96
CA LEU A 124 24.10 6.25 3.07
C LEU A 124 24.60 7.18 1.94
N LEU A 125 23.67 7.89 1.29
CA LEU A 125 24.03 8.88 0.25
C LEU A 125 24.84 10.04 0.82
N GLY A 126 24.49 10.51 2.01
CA GLY A 126 25.21 11.56 2.73
C GLY A 126 26.63 11.14 3.12
N ALA A 127 26.80 9.94 3.65
CA ALA A 127 28.11 9.36 3.96
C ALA A 127 29.01 9.27 2.71
N ARG A 128 28.41 8.83 1.59
CA ARG A 128 29.15 8.71 0.32
C ARG A 128 29.53 10.05 -0.29
N ALA A 129 28.67 11.06 -0.21
CA ALA A 129 28.91 12.37 -0.81
C ALA A 129 29.84 13.28 0.02
N PHE A 130 29.72 13.20 1.36
CA PHE A 130 30.35 14.14 2.29
C PHE A 130 31.26 13.47 3.32
N GLY A 131 31.41 12.16 3.26
CA GLY A 131 32.23 11.36 4.17
C GLY A 131 31.46 10.81 5.39
N GLU A 132 31.96 9.67 5.91
CA GLU A 132 31.49 9.09 7.16
C GLU A 132 31.83 10.03 8.32
N GLY A 133 30.86 10.34 9.17
CA GLY A 133 31.00 11.30 10.27
C GLY A 133 30.59 12.74 9.93
N SER A 134 30.21 13.02 8.68
CA SER A 134 29.56 14.31 8.35
C SER A 134 28.15 14.37 8.97
N GLY A 135 27.63 15.58 9.23
CA GLY A 135 26.24 15.73 9.69
C GLY A 135 25.22 15.10 8.73
N TRP A 136 25.55 15.01 7.43
CA TRP A 136 24.71 14.40 6.39
C TRP A 136 24.68 12.87 6.42
N SER A 137 25.59 12.22 7.12
CA SER A 137 25.57 10.78 7.36
C SER A 137 24.77 10.39 8.62
N SER A 138 24.19 11.36 9.33
CA SER A 138 23.50 11.15 10.60
C SER A 138 22.09 10.58 10.41
N PRO A 139 21.79 9.35 10.90
CA PRO A 139 20.44 8.80 10.88
C PRO A 139 19.46 9.66 11.69
N LEU A 140 19.90 10.27 12.79
CA LEU A 140 19.04 11.14 13.60
C LEU A 140 18.54 12.35 12.82
N LEU A 141 19.45 13.04 12.09
CA LEU A 141 19.08 14.17 11.26
C LEU A 141 17.97 13.80 10.27
N TRP A 142 18.17 12.72 9.51
CA TRP A 142 17.25 12.30 8.47
C TRP A 142 15.93 11.78 9.02
N THR A 143 15.93 11.06 10.16
CA THR A 143 14.69 10.66 10.82
C THR A 143 13.83 11.86 11.19
N LEU A 144 14.44 12.89 11.78
CA LEU A 144 13.71 14.11 12.15
C LEU A 144 13.23 14.90 10.93
N CYS A 145 14.05 15.00 9.87
CA CYS A 145 13.69 15.71 8.65
C CYS A 145 12.49 15.01 7.94
N PHE A 146 12.58 13.71 7.68
CA PHE A 146 11.52 12.99 6.97
C PHE A 146 10.28 12.81 7.84
N GLY A 147 10.44 12.53 9.13
CA GLY A 147 9.32 12.47 10.06
C GLY A 147 8.55 13.78 10.15
N ALA A 148 9.25 14.92 10.24
CA ALA A 148 8.61 16.23 10.23
C ALA A 148 7.92 16.52 8.89
N LEU A 149 8.56 16.22 7.75
CA LEU A 149 8.00 16.45 6.43
C LEU A 149 6.73 15.63 6.20
N ALA A 150 6.78 14.31 6.44
CA ALA A 150 5.61 13.43 6.31
C ALA A 150 4.46 13.86 7.23
N THR A 151 4.77 14.24 8.48
CA THR A 151 3.78 14.75 9.45
C THR A 151 3.13 16.05 8.97
N LEU A 152 3.91 17.01 8.48
CA LEU A 152 3.39 18.28 7.96
C LEU A 152 2.48 18.06 6.74
N LEU A 153 2.85 17.15 5.85
CA LEU A 153 2.01 16.76 4.72
C LEU A 153 0.70 16.13 5.21
N ALA A 154 0.76 15.21 6.18
CA ALA A 154 -0.43 14.53 6.73
C ALA A 154 -1.40 15.52 7.40
N VAL A 155 -0.90 16.51 8.11
CA VAL A 155 -1.69 17.59 8.71
C VAL A 155 -2.32 18.47 7.63
N SER A 156 -1.70 18.66 6.45
CA SER A 156 -2.25 19.49 5.38
C SER A 156 -3.40 18.85 4.60
N GLY A 157 -3.52 17.54 4.63
CA GLY A 157 -4.56 16.74 3.98
C GLY A 157 -4.34 16.47 2.49
N PRO A 158 -5.04 15.44 1.93
CA PRO A 158 -4.73 14.88 0.61
C PRO A 158 -5.10 15.78 -0.58
N LEU A 159 -6.17 16.58 -0.48
CA LEU A 159 -6.66 17.38 -1.61
C LEU A 159 -5.65 18.43 -2.06
N ALA A 160 -4.98 19.09 -1.11
CA ALA A 160 -4.01 20.13 -1.41
C ALA A 160 -2.75 19.51 -2.03
N PHE A 161 -2.27 18.41 -1.47
CA PHE A 161 -1.05 17.74 -1.91
C PHE A 161 -1.18 17.17 -3.32
N VAL A 162 -2.17 16.30 -3.56
CA VAL A 162 -2.36 15.62 -4.86
C VAL A 162 -2.50 16.61 -6.00
N ARG A 163 -3.29 17.67 -5.83
CA ARG A 163 -3.58 18.59 -6.95
C ARG A 163 -2.55 19.69 -7.16
N LYS A 164 -1.91 20.18 -6.09
CA LYS A 164 -0.99 21.32 -6.17
C LYS A 164 0.46 20.90 -6.40
N VAL A 165 0.87 19.77 -5.83
CA VAL A 165 2.26 19.32 -5.84
C VAL A 165 2.43 18.13 -6.78
N LEU A 166 1.81 17.00 -6.46
CA LEU A 166 2.04 15.73 -7.15
C LEU A 166 1.71 15.80 -8.64
N ARG A 167 0.46 16.15 -8.99
CA ARG A 167 0.03 16.19 -10.39
C ARG A 167 0.77 17.22 -11.23
N LYS A 168 1.26 18.30 -10.63
CA LYS A 168 1.91 19.39 -11.35
C LYS A 168 3.39 19.12 -11.63
N TRP A 169 4.09 18.58 -10.66
CA TRP A 169 5.55 18.43 -10.69
C TRP A 169 6.02 17.02 -10.36
N GLY A 170 5.49 16.40 -9.28
CA GLY A 170 6.00 15.15 -8.71
C GLY A 170 6.01 14.03 -9.73
N ILE A 171 4.90 13.77 -10.43
CA ILE A 171 4.80 12.69 -11.42
C ILE A 171 5.84 12.78 -12.54
N TRP A 172 6.17 13.99 -12.99
CA TRP A 172 7.17 14.17 -14.06
C TRP A 172 8.58 13.89 -13.57
N LEU A 173 8.89 14.27 -12.32
CA LEU A 173 10.18 13.98 -11.70
C LEU A 173 10.34 12.47 -11.49
N LEU A 174 9.30 11.77 -11.05
CA LEU A 174 9.31 10.32 -10.89
C LEU A 174 9.46 9.58 -12.21
N LEU A 175 8.69 9.97 -13.22
CA LEU A 175 8.85 9.41 -14.57
C LEU A 175 10.28 9.58 -15.08
N GLY A 176 10.87 10.77 -14.87
CA GLY A 176 12.27 11.04 -15.21
C GLY A 176 13.25 10.15 -14.45
N ALA A 177 13.05 9.97 -13.13
CA ALA A 177 13.88 9.10 -12.30
C ALA A 177 13.80 7.63 -12.75
N CYS A 178 12.59 7.11 -12.93
CA CYS A 178 12.37 5.73 -13.40
C CYS A 178 12.94 5.52 -14.82
N ALA A 179 12.76 6.48 -15.72
CA ALA A 179 13.32 6.41 -17.08
C ALA A 179 14.86 6.41 -17.03
N TRP A 180 15.45 7.23 -16.17
CA TRP A 180 16.91 7.26 -16.00
C TRP A 180 17.44 5.95 -15.43
N LEU A 181 16.81 5.38 -14.40
CA LEU A 181 17.15 4.07 -13.88
C LEU A 181 17.05 3.01 -14.99
N THR A 182 15.96 3.01 -15.73
CA THR A 182 15.76 2.08 -16.85
C THR A 182 16.88 2.21 -17.89
N TRP A 183 17.17 3.41 -18.34
CA TRP A 183 18.25 3.68 -19.28
C TRP A 183 19.60 3.18 -18.80
N ASN A 184 19.93 3.47 -17.54
CA ASN A 184 21.20 3.05 -16.95
C ASN A 184 21.32 1.51 -16.88
N LEU A 185 20.23 0.82 -16.55
CA LEU A 185 20.17 -0.64 -16.53
C LEU A 185 20.45 -1.22 -17.93
N PHE A 186 19.74 -0.73 -18.97
CA PHE A 186 19.95 -1.16 -20.36
C PHE A 186 21.36 -0.86 -20.88
N ALA A 187 21.97 0.22 -20.42
CA ALA A 187 23.33 0.59 -20.84
C ALA A 187 24.44 -0.24 -20.18
N LYS A 188 24.18 -0.85 -19.01
CA LYS A 188 25.23 -1.50 -18.20
C LYS A 188 25.01 -2.98 -17.96
N ALA A 189 23.80 -3.51 -18.14
CA ALA A 189 23.48 -4.92 -17.89
C ALA A 189 23.13 -5.65 -19.19
N ASP A 190 23.58 -6.89 -19.32
CA ASP A 190 23.12 -7.79 -20.38
C ASP A 190 21.78 -8.42 -19.95
N LEU A 191 20.69 -7.73 -20.29
CA LEU A 191 19.35 -8.20 -19.98
C LEU A 191 18.97 -9.49 -20.69
N ALA A 192 19.55 -9.78 -21.86
CA ALA A 192 19.29 -11.01 -22.59
C ALA A 192 19.90 -12.22 -21.86
N ASP A 193 21.08 -12.04 -21.29
CA ASP A 193 21.72 -13.04 -20.45
C ASP A 193 20.96 -13.23 -19.13
N LEU A 194 20.61 -12.13 -18.43
CA LEU A 194 19.79 -12.18 -17.21
C LEU A 194 18.43 -12.86 -17.41
N TRP A 195 17.80 -12.64 -18.57
CA TRP A 195 16.52 -13.28 -18.91
C TRP A 195 16.63 -14.79 -19.05
N ARG A 196 17.75 -15.29 -19.54
CA ARG A 196 18.00 -16.72 -19.76
C ARG A 196 18.46 -17.45 -18.50
N ARG A 197 18.99 -16.73 -17.52
CA ARG A 197 19.44 -17.33 -16.26
C ARG A 197 18.26 -17.80 -15.44
N PRO A 198 18.15 -19.09 -15.10
CA PRO A 198 17.14 -19.56 -14.18
C PRO A 198 17.39 -19.00 -12.78
N GLY A 199 16.35 -18.86 -11.98
CA GLY A 199 16.50 -18.67 -10.53
C GLY A 199 17.08 -19.92 -9.87
N ASP A 200 17.52 -19.77 -8.62
CA ASP A 200 18.09 -20.89 -7.83
C ASP A 200 17.01 -21.83 -7.26
N GLY A 201 15.72 -21.52 -7.51
CA GLY A 201 14.58 -22.32 -7.05
C GLY A 201 14.24 -22.18 -5.57
N SER A 202 14.90 -21.29 -4.83
CA SER A 202 14.61 -21.04 -3.42
C SER A 202 13.22 -20.41 -3.18
N LEU A 203 12.59 -19.88 -4.22
CA LEU A 203 11.26 -19.28 -4.19
C LEU A 203 10.36 -19.92 -5.25
N SER A 204 9.15 -20.40 -4.86
CA SER A 204 8.15 -20.85 -5.82
C SER A 204 7.50 -19.65 -6.53
N LEU A 205 6.99 -19.86 -7.76
CA LEU A 205 6.28 -18.81 -8.50
C LEU A 205 5.03 -18.34 -7.75
N ALA A 206 4.32 -19.26 -7.08
CA ALA A 206 3.12 -18.94 -6.32
C ALA A 206 3.44 -18.08 -5.08
N LEU A 207 4.53 -18.39 -4.36
CA LEU A 207 4.98 -17.56 -3.24
C LEU A 207 5.49 -16.20 -3.73
N GLY A 208 6.20 -16.16 -4.87
CA GLY A 208 6.58 -14.90 -5.50
C GLY A 208 5.36 -14.05 -5.89
N PHE A 209 4.33 -14.67 -6.45
CA PHE A 209 3.04 -14.02 -6.71
C PHE A 209 2.41 -13.48 -5.42
N ASP A 210 2.45 -14.26 -4.33
CA ASP A 210 1.87 -13.88 -3.02
C ASP A 210 2.58 -12.66 -2.41
N ILE A 211 3.92 -12.60 -2.54
CA ILE A 211 4.72 -11.44 -2.13
C ILE A 211 4.35 -10.20 -2.96
N VAL A 212 4.20 -10.35 -4.27
CA VAL A 212 3.88 -9.23 -5.16
C VAL A 212 2.47 -8.69 -4.91
N ILE A 213 1.48 -9.58 -4.81
CA ILE A 213 0.08 -9.16 -4.61
C ILE A 213 -0.12 -8.47 -3.25
N ALA A 214 0.69 -8.82 -2.26
CA ALA A 214 0.63 -8.19 -0.94
C ALA A 214 0.85 -6.67 -1.00
N MET A 215 1.64 -6.16 -1.96
CA MET A 215 1.89 -4.73 -2.12
C MET A 215 0.61 -3.93 -2.41
N PRO A 216 -0.13 -4.16 -3.52
CA PRO A 216 -1.39 -3.45 -3.73
C PRO A 216 -2.44 -3.78 -2.66
N LEU A 217 -2.42 -4.96 -2.04
CA LEU A 217 -3.38 -5.33 -0.99
C LEU A 217 -3.12 -4.60 0.34
N SER A 218 -1.88 -4.20 0.64
CA SER A 218 -1.57 -3.40 1.83
C SER A 218 -2.28 -2.03 1.82
N TRP A 219 -2.65 -1.53 0.63
CA TRP A 219 -3.38 -0.28 0.44
C TRP A 219 -4.90 -0.40 0.52
N LEU A 220 -5.47 -1.63 0.56
CA LEU A 220 -6.92 -1.82 0.67
C LEU A 220 -7.55 -1.10 1.87
N PRO A 221 -6.92 -1.13 3.07
CA PRO A 221 -7.51 -0.53 4.26
C PRO A 221 -7.54 1.00 4.28
N LEU A 222 -6.93 1.66 3.31
CA LEU A 222 -6.87 3.13 3.26
C LEU A 222 -7.32 3.74 1.94
N ILE A 223 -7.51 2.95 0.86
CA ILE A 223 -7.86 3.51 -0.46
C ILE A 223 -9.09 4.40 -0.44
N ALA A 224 -10.12 4.06 0.36
CA ALA A 224 -11.34 4.84 0.40
C ALA A 224 -11.16 6.22 1.08
N ASP A 225 -10.08 6.45 1.83
CA ASP A 225 -9.75 7.77 2.39
C ASP A 225 -9.41 8.78 1.28
N TYR A 226 -8.96 8.28 0.13
CA TYR A 226 -8.67 9.06 -1.08
C TYR A 226 -9.80 8.96 -2.11
N SER A 227 -10.30 7.75 -2.38
CA SER A 227 -11.29 7.51 -3.43
C SER A 227 -12.67 8.09 -3.10
N ARG A 228 -12.97 8.38 -1.81
CA ARG A 228 -14.17 9.13 -1.40
C ARG A 228 -14.27 10.54 -2.02
N PHE A 229 -13.14 11.08 -2.47
CA PHE A 229 -13.07 12.34 -3.23
C PHE A 229 -13.20 12.13 -4.73
N GLY A 230 -13.37 10.90 -5.21
CA GLY A 230 -13.51 10.54 -6.61
C GLY A 230 -14.86 10.97 -7.18
N GLN A 231 -14.85 11.54 -8.39
CA GLN A 231 -16.05 12.05 -9.06
C GLN A 231 -16.98 10.94 -9.56
N ARG A 232 -16.43 9.84 -10.07
CA ARG A 232 -17.16 8.72 -10.67
C ARG A 232 -16.40 7.42 -10.45
N ALA A 233 -17.11 6.35 -10.14
CA ALA A 233 -16.55 5.02 -9.91
C ALA A 233 -15.61 4.53 -11.03
N ILE A 234 -15.99 4.69 -12.30
CA ILE A 234 -15.16 4.28 -13.45
C ILE A 234 -13.84 5.06 -13.54
N ARG A 235 -13.82 6.34 -13.15
CA ARG A 235 -12.59 7.15 -13.12
C ARG A 235 -11.70 6.75 -11.96
N VAL A 236 -12.31 6.39 -10.82
CA VAL A 236 -11.60 5.86 -9.65
C VAL A 236 -10.97 4.52 -10.02
N PHE A 237 -11.76 3.59 -10.56
CA PHE A 237 -11.27 2.28 -10.96
C PHE A 237 -10.11 2.38 -11.96
N GLY A 238 -10.31 3.07 -13.07
CA GLY A 238 -9.31 3.15 -14.14
C GLY A 238 -8.05 3.92 -13.73
N GLY A 239 -8.20 5.05 -13.02
CA GLY A 239 -7.06 5.83 -12.53
C GLY A 239 -6.22 5.05 -11.54
N THR A 240 -6.86 4.40 -10.55
CA THR A 240 -6.18 3.58 -9.55
C THR A 240 -5.48 2.39 -10.18
N ALA A 241 -6.21 1.58 -10.98
CA ALA A 241 -5.66 0.37 -11.56
C ALA A 241 -4.45 0.65 -12.46
N LEU A 242 -4.56 1.62 -13.38
CA LEU A 242 -3.48 1.94 -14.29
C LEU A 242 -2.30 2.61 -13.58
N GLY A 243 -2.57 3.55 -12.66
CA GLY A 243 -1.52 4.26 -11.95
C GLY A 243 -0.66 3.30 -11.14
N PHE A 244 -1.26 2.55 -10.23
CA PHE A 244 -0.53 1.63 -9.37
C PHE A 244 0.12 0.49 -10.16
N PHE A 245 -0.56 -0.08 -11.17
CA PHE A 245 0.01 -1.14 -12.00
C PHE A 245 1.33 -0.69 -12.65
N ILE A 246 1.33 0.46 -13.30
CA ILE A 246 2.50 0.95 -14.02
C ILE A 246 3.63 1.27 -13.03
N GLY A 247 3.35 2.01 -11.95
CA GLY A 247 4.37 2.38 -10.96
C GLY A 247 4.99 1.15 -10.28
N ASN A 248 4.15 0.29 -9.72
CA ASN A 248 4.57 -0.88 -8.96
C ASN A 248 5.31 -1.92 -9.84
N ALA A 249 4.72 -2.29 -10.99
CA ALA A 249 5.36 -3.28 -11.87
C ALA A 249 6.68 -2.77 -12.45
N TRP A 250 6.74 -1.49 -12.81
CA TRP A 250 7.97 -0.89 -13.33
C TRP A 250 9.09 -0.92 -12.29
N LEU A 251 8.82 -0.39 -11.09
CA LEU A 251 9.87 -0.27 -10.08
C LEU A 251 10.28 -1.62 -9.48
N MET A 252 9.34 -2.55 -9.26
CA MET A 252 9.68 -3.93 -8.89
C MET A 252 10.57 -4.60 -9.92
N SER A 253 10.25 -4.44 -11.22
CA SER A 253 11.05 -5.02 -12.32
C SER A 253 12.48 -4.46 -12.34
N LEU A 254 12.63 -3.16 -12.07
CA LEU A 254 13.95 -2.55 -11.89
C LEU A 254 14.67 -3.15 -10.68
N GLY A 255 13.97 -3.34 -9.55
CA GLY A 255 14.51 -3.97 -8.35
C GLY A 255 15.09 -5.35 -8.63
N VAL A 256 14.33 -6.22 -9.31
CA VAL A 256 14.81 -7.55 -9.75
C VAL A 256 16.07 -7.43 -10.61
N ALA A 257 16.00 -6.62 -11.66
CA ALA A 257 17.07 -6.56 -12.65
C ALA A 257 18.36 -5.96 -12.06
N TYR A 258 18.24 -4.92 -11.22
CA TYR A 258 19.40 -4.35 -10.52
C TYR A 258 20.00 -5.30 -9.50
N THR A 259 19.19 -6.07 -8.77
CA THR A 259 19.67 -7.09 -7.84
C THR A 259 20.45 -8.17 -8.57
N LEU A 260 19.91 -8.72 -9.66
CA LEU A 260 20.59 -9.75 -10.44
C LEU A 260 21.88 -9.26 -11.12
N ALA A 261 21.89 -8.00 -11.57
CA ALA A 261 23.03 -7.45 -12.30
C ALA A 261 24.15 -6.96 -11.39
N PHE A 262 23.83 -6.38 -10.22
CA PHE A 262 24.80 -5.58 -9.44
C PHE A 262 24.84 -5.90 -7.95
N ALA A 263 23.85 -6.60 -7.40
CA ALA A 263 23.75 -6.90 -5.97
C ALA A 263 23.23 -8.33 -5.72
N PRO A 264 23.93 -9.37 -6.19
CA PRO A 264 23.45 -10.75 -6.16
C PRO A 264 23.22 -11.32 -4.75
N SER A 265 23.72 -10.66 -3.70
CA SER A 265 23.43 -11.02 -2.30
C SER A 265 21.97 -10.80 -1.92
N GLY A 266 21.20 -10.00 -2.68
CA GLY A 266 19.81 -9.66 -2.38
C GLY A 266 19.61 -8.75 -1.17
N GLU A 267 20.69 -8.29 -0.52
CA GLU A 267 20.61 -7.39 0.62
C GLU A 267 20.20 -5.98 0.19
N VAL A 268 19.28 -5.38 0.92
CA VAL A 268 18.75 -4.04 0.68
C VAL A 268 19.85 -2.98 0.58
N ASN A 269 20.78 -3.00 1.52
CA ASN A 269 21.89 -2.04 1.54
C ASN A 269 22.83 -2.27 0.35
N ALA A 270 23.04 -3.51 -0.08
CA ALA A 270 23.85 -3.82 -1.26
C ALA A 270 23.23 -3.25 -2.53
N LEU A 271 21.91 -3.33 -2.69
CA LEU A 271 21.18 -2.75 -3.81
C LEU A 271 21.31 -1.22 -3.83
N LEU A 272 21.08 -0.55 -2.70
CA LEU A 272 21.21 0.90 -2.59
C LEU A 272 22.65 1.38 -2.85
N LEU A 273 23.64 0.66 -2.32
CA LEU A 273 25.06 0.93 -2.57
C LEU A 273 25.44 0.75 -4.04
N ALA A 274 24.93 -0.31 -4.68
CA ALA A 274 25.17 -0.57 -6.10
C ALA A 274 24.59 0.55 -6.96
N LEU A 275 23.36 1.00 -6.69
CA LEU A 275 22.71 2.11 -7.38
C LEU A 275 23.47 3.42 -7.17
N ALA A 276 23.82 3.76 -5.93
CA ALA A 276 24.63 4.95 -5.63
C ALA A 276 26.03 4.88 -6.27
N GLY A 277 26.64 3.66 -6.32
CA GLY A 277 27.90 3.39 -6.99
C GLY A 277 27.86 3.56 -8.49
N ALA A 278 26.73 3.29 -9.10
CA ALA A 278 26.50 3.45 -10.54
C ALA A 278 26.29 4.93 -10.98
N GLY A 279 26.38 5.88 -10.06
CA GLY A 279 26.12 7.31 -10.35
C GLY A 279 24.64 7.69 -10.34
N LEU A 280 23.78 6.86 -9.73
CA LEU A 280 22.32 7.01 -9.71
C LEU A 280 21.81 7.72 -8.45
N GLY A 281 22.65 8.49 -7.77
CA GLY A 281 22.27 9.20 -6.54
C GLY A 281 21.11 10.17 -6.73
N ILE A 282 21.04 10.89 -7.86
CA ILE A 282 19.94 11.83 -8.14
C ILE A 282 18.60 11.11 -8.34
N PRO A 283 18.48 10.08 -9.21
CA PRO A 283 17.23 9.29 -9.29
C PRO A 283 16.82 8.69 -7.96
N LEU A 284 17.76 8.19 -7.16
CA LEU A 284 17.47 7.67 -5.82
C LEU A 284 16.94 8.75 -4.89
N LEU A 285 17.52 9.97 -4.91
CA LEU A 285 17.02 11.09 -4.12
C LEU A 285 15.59 11.49 -4.52
N LEU A 286 15.25 11.43 -5.82
CA LEU A 286 13.89 11.71 -6.28
C LEU A 286 12.89 10.67 -5.79
N ILE A 287 13.24 9.38 -5.83
CA ILE A 287 12.42 8.30 -5.28
C ILE A 287 12.32 8.43 -3.76
N LEU A 288 13.41 8.80 -3.09
CA LEU A 288 13.43 9.04 -1.65
C LEU A 288 12.50 10.18 -1.23
N LEU A 289 12.44 11.26 -2.02
CA LEU A 289 11.51 12.35 -1.77
C LEU A 289 10.06 11.92 -2.00
N ASP A 290 9.81 11.04 -2.96
CA ASP A 290 8.48 10.47 -3.21
C ASP A 290 8.03 9.53 -2.08
N GLU A 291 8.94 8.81 -1.44
CA GLU A 291 8.64 7.97 -0.27
C GLU A 291 7.98 8.76 0.87
N THR A 292 8.23 10.08 0.95
CA THR A 292 7.51 10.94 1.91
C THR A 292 6.01 10.99 1.65
N GLU A 293 5.55 10.72 0.43
CA GLU A 293 4.14 10.60 0.09
C GLU A 293 3.53 9.32 0.66
N ASN A 294 4.26 8.20 0.64
CA ASN A 294 3.83 6.94 1.24
C ASN A 294 3.69 7.12 2.76
N ALA A 295 4.70 7.67 3.43
CA ALA A 295 4.64 7.98 4.85
C ALA A 295 3.50 8.96 5.20
N PHE A 296 3.28 10.01 4.38
CA PHE A 296 2.14 10.91 4.50
C PHE A 296 0.81 10.17 4.41
N ALA A 297 0.67 9.27 3.42
CA ALA A 297 -0.55 8.53 3.20
C ALA A 297 -0.90 7.65 4.41
N ASP A 298 0.08 6.98 4.98
CA ASP A 298 -0.08 6.13 6.16
C ASP A 298 -0.46 6.94 7.39
N ILE A 299 0.28 8.02 7.70
CA ILE A 299 0.00 8.89 8.85
C ILE A 299 -1.39 9.52 8.73
N HIS A 300 -1.75 10.03 7.53
CA HIS A 300 -3.06 10.63 7.31
C HIS A 300 -4.20 9.62 7.47
N SER A 301 -4.10 8.44 6.86
CA SER A 301 -5.13 7.41 6.94
C SER A 301 -5.22 6.77 8.33
N ALA A 302 -4.10 6.67 9.07
CA ALA A 302 -4.11 6.30 10.48
C ALA A 302 -4.90 7.32 11.31
N ALA A 303 -4.71 8.62 11.06
CA ALA A 303 -5.47 9.68 11.74
C ALA A 303 -6.97 9.62 11.41
N VAL A 304 -7.33 9.39 10.14
CA VAL A 304 -8.72 9.21 9.70
C VAL A 304 -9.35 7.99 10.38
N SER A 305 -8.64 6.84 10.43
CA SER A 305 -9.11 5.62 11.10
C SER A 305 -9.30 5.82 12.60
N THR A 306 -8.35 6.50 13.25
CA THR A 306 -8.41 6.84 14.67
C THR A 306 -9.57 7.79 14.97
N GLY A 307 -9.90 8.71 14.08
CA GLY A 307 -11.04 9.62 14.19
C GLY A 307 -12.41 8.93 14.27
N LEU A 308 -12.49 7.63 13.86
CA LEU A 308 -13.67 6.79 14.07
C LEU A 308 -13.75 6.18 15.48
N LEU A 309 -12.62 6.10 16.17
CA LEU A 309 -12.50 5.51 17.52
C LEU A 309 -12.57 6.58 18.61
N VAL A 310 -12.00 7.78 18.34
CA VAL A 310 -11.93 8.89 19.29
C VAL A 310 -12.42 10.19 18.64
N LYS A 311 -13.10 11.03 19.42
CA LYS A 311 -13.66 12.32 18.96
C LYS A 311 -12.58 13.42 19.01
N MET A 312 -11.63 13.38 18.08
CA MET A 312 -10.60 14.41 17.91
C MET A 312 -10.54 14.85 16.46
N LYS A 313 -10.00 16.05 16.21
CA LYS A 313 -9.77 16.55 14.85
C LYS A 313 -8.68 15.73 14.18
N VAL A 314 -8.85 15.42 12.89
CA VAL A 314 -7.90 14.61 12.11
C VAL A 314 -6.51 15.23 12.09
N GLU A 315 -6.41 16.56 12.06
CA GLU A 315 -5.13 17.28 12.09
C GLU A 315 -4.32 17.00 13.36
N HIS A 316 -4.99 16.99 14.52
CA HIS A 316 -4.33 16.70 15.80
C HIS A 316 -3.92 15.22 15.90
N LEU A 317 -4.76 14.32 15.36
CA LEU A 317 -4.44 12.89 15.30
C LEU A 317 -3.26 12.65 14.34
N ALA A 318 -3.24 13.30 13.17
CA ALA A 318 -2.13 13.19 12.23
C ALA A 318 -0.80 13.69 12.83
N LEU A 319 -0.84 14.80 13.59
CA LEU A 319 0.34 15.28 14.31
C LEU A 319 0.82 14.26 15.35
N ALA A 320 -0.08 13.74 16.19
CA ALA A 320 0.28 12.78 17.23
C ALA A 320 0.83 11.46 16.63
N ILE A 321 0.20 10.95 15.56
CA ILE A 321 0.63 9.74 14.86
C ILE A 321 1.96 9.95 14.15
N GLY A 322 2.16 11.08 13.48
CA GLY A 322 3.43 11.40 12.83
C GLY A 322 4.60 11.49 13.81
N VAL A 323 4.37 12.10 14.98
CA VAL A 323 5.35 12.08 16.08
C VAL A 323 5.62 10.65 16.55
N LEU A 324 4.58 9.83 16.74
CA LEU A 324 4.72 8.42 17.14
C LEU A 324 5.52 7.62 16.11
N CYS A 325 5.22 7.74 14.82
CA CYS A 325 5.98 7.09 13.74
C CYS A 325 7.45 7.51 13.75
N THR A 326 7.72 8.81 13.95
CA THR A 326 9.08 9.34 14.04
C THR A 326 9.84 8.76 15.25
N LEU A 327 9.19 8.67 16.41
CA LEU A 327 9.77 8.07 17.61
C LEU A 327 10.05 6.57 17.42
N ILE A 328 9.13 5.83 16.82
CA ILE A 328 9.34 4.41 16.49
C ILE A 328 10.52 4.28 15.52
N ALA A 329 10.59 5.13 14.49
CA ALA A 329 11.70 5.11 13.54
C ALA A 329 13.07 5.41 14.16
N LEU A 330 13.13 6.15 15.26
CA LEU A 330 14.37 6.35 16.03
C LEU A 330 14.83 5.11 16.78
N LEU A 331 13.90 4.23 17.18
CA LEU A 331 14.15 3.15 18.13
C LEU A 331 14.13 1.76 17.47
N ALA A 332 13.43 1.57 16.37
CA ALA A 332 13.18 0.27 15.74
C ALA A 332 14.19 -0.05 14.61
N PRO A 333 14.63 -1.32 14.48
CA PRO A 333 15.40 -1.80 13.34
C PRO A 333 14.49 -2.20 12.16
N LEU A 334 14.99 -2.07 10.92
CA LEU A 334 14.27 -2.42 9.68
C LEU A 334 14.02 -3.93 9.48
N GLY A 335 14.66 -4.81 10.25
CA GLY A 335 14.79 -6.25 9.96
C GLY A 335 13.51 -7.11 9.94
N GLN A 336 12.31 -6.54 10.20
CA GLN A 336 11.05 -7.29 10.30
C GLN A 336 10.02 -6.94 9.20
N TYR A 337 10.42 -6.20 8.18
CA TYR A 337 9.55 -5.67 7.15
C TYR A 337 8.71 -6.75 6.43
N GLN A 338 9.33 -7.83 5.96
CA GLN A 338 8.63 -8.88 5.22
C GLN A 338 7.59 -9.60 6.10
N ASN A 339 7.95 -9.92 7.35
CA ASN A 339 7.02 -10.55 8.30
C ASN A 339 5.82 -9.65 8.58
N PHE A 340 6.05 -8.34 8.68
CA PHE A 340 4.99 -7.36 8.88
C PHE A 340 4.04 -7.28 7.67
N LEU A 341 4.57 -7.27 6.44
CA LEU A 341 3.79 -7.28 5.21
C LEU A 341 2.86 -8.51 5.13
N LEU A 342 3.40 -9.69 5.42
CA LEU A 342 2.62 -10.94 5.41
C LEU A 342 1.57 -10.99 6.53
N LEU A 343 1.90 -10.49 7.72
CA LEU A 343 0.94 -10.37 8.83
C LEU A 343 -0.25 -9.50 8.45
N ILE A 344 -0.02 -8.34 7.83
CA ILE A 344 -1.06 -7.45 7.35
C ILE A 344 -1.91 -8.12 6.29
N GLY A 345 -1.28 -8.79 5.32
CA GLY A 345 -1.96 -9.57 4.29
C GLY A 345 -2.90 -10.62 4.89
N SER A 346 -2.46 -11.30 5.98
CA SER A 346 -3.24 -12.35 6.64
C SER A 346 -4.57 -11.86 7.21
N VAL A 347 -4.63 -10.60 7.63
CA VAL A 347 -5.81 -10.00 8.27
C VAL A 347 -6.69 -9.29 7.24
N PHE A 348 -6.09 -8.45 6.40
CA PHE A 348 -6.86 -7.55 5.53
C PHE A 348 -7.28 -8.20 4.22
N ALA A 349 -6.52 -9.14 3.65
CA ALA A 349 -6.96 -9.81 2.44
C ALA A 349 -8.29 -10.57 2.62
N PRO A 350 -8.48 -11.43 3.66
CA PRO A 350 -9.77 -12.05 3.92
C PRO A 350 -10.88 -11.05 4.24
N LEU A 351 -10.59 -9.97 4.98
CA LEU A 351 -11.56 -8.91 5.29
C LEU A 351 -12.12 -8.30 4.00
N PHE A 352 -11.25 -7.92 3.08
CA PHE A 352 -11.68 -7.31 1.82
C PHE A 352 -12.31 -8.31 0.85
N GLY A 353 -12.04 -9.62 0.97
CA GLY A 353 -12.84 -10.65 0.33
C GLY A 353 -14.31 -10.59 0.74
N VAL A 354 -14.59 -10.49 2.05
CA VAL A 354 -15.94 -10.30 2.60
C VAL A 354 -16.56 -8.99 2.10
N VAL A 355 -15.83 -7.88 2.16
CA VAL A 355 -16.33 -6.55 1.78
C VAL A 355 -16.67 -6.46 0.29
N LEU A 356 -15.84 -7.03 -0.58
CA LEU A 356 -16.08 -7.05 -2.03
C LEU A 356 -17.30 -7.85 -2.38
N VAL A 357 -17.48 -9.03 -1.79
CA VAL A 357 -18.68 -9.86 -2.00
C VAL A 357 -19.92 -9.16 -1.47
N ASP A 358 -19.86 -8.55 -0.29
CA ASP A 358 -20.99 -7.82 0.28
C ASP A 358 -21.44 -6.68 -0.63
N HIS A 359 -20.51 -5.84 -1.09
CA HIS A 359 -20.83 -4.65 -1.87
C HIS A 359 -21.25 -4.97 -3.31
N PHE A 360 -20.50 -5.82 -4.02
CA PHE A 360 -20.73 -6.05 -5.45
C PHE A 360 -21.71 -7.18 -5.73
N VAL A 361 -21.70 -8.26 -4.94
CA VAL A 361 -22.51 -9.44 -5.20
C VAL A 361 -23.83 -9.39 -4.44
N LEU A 362 -23.80 -9.24 -3.11
CA LEU A 362 -25.01 -9.27 -2.28
C LEU A 362 -25.84 -8.00 -2.44
N ARG A 363 -25.23 -6.83 -2.35
CA ARG A 363 -25.90 -5.54 -2.40
C ARG A 363 -25.97 -4.94 -3.79
N ARG A 364 -25.20 -5.45 -4.76
CA ARG A 364 -25.15 -4.94 -6.14
C ARG A 364 -24.93 -3.41 -6.17
N ARG A 365 -24.01 -2.91 -5.36
CA ARG A 365 -23.68 -1.50 -5.17
C ARG A 365 -24.81 -0.62 -4.60
N ARG A 366 -25.86 -1.21 -4.07
CA ARG A 366 -26.88 -0.43 -3.33
C ARG A 366 -26.33 -0.06 -1.96
N LEU A 367 -26.53 1.21 -1.58
CA LEU A 367 -26.08 1.72 -0.28
C LEU A 367 -27.16 1.44 0.75
N PRO A 368 -26.92 0.54 1.74
CA PRO A 368 -27.85 0.32 2.83
C PRO A 368 -27.81 1.49 3.80
N ALA A 369 -28.84 1.62 4.63
CA ALA A 369 -28.74 2.37 5.86
C ALA A 369 -27.62 1.76 6.72
N MET A 370 -26.90 2.62 7.49
CA MET A 370 -25.89 2.12 8.42
C MET A 370 -26.56 1.18 9.41
N VAL A 371 -26.04 -0.04 9.53
CA VAL A 371 -26.60 -1.05 10.43
C VAL A 371 -25.88 -0.94 11.77
N GLU A 372 -26.68 -0.76 12.83
CA GLU A 372 -26.19 -0.81 14.20
C GLU A 372 -25.86 -2.25 14.62
N GLY A 373 -24.85 -2.41 15.49
CA GLY A 373 -24.49 -3.69 16.08
C GLY A 373 -23.38 -4.45 15.35
N LEU A 374 -23.50 -5.77 15.33
CA LEU A 374 -22.51 -6.73 14.79
C LEU A 374 -23.15 -7.59 13.71
N HIS A 375 -22.48 -7.71 12.57
CA HIS A 375 -22.83 -8.67 11.52
C HIS A 375 -21.99 -9.95 11.68
N TRP A 376 -22.52 -10.91 12.46
CA TRP A 376 -21.79 -12.12 12.83
C TRP A 376 -21.37 -12.97 11.62
N GLN A 377 -22.18 -13.02 10.56
CA GLN A 377 -21.83 -13.78 9.35
C GLN A 377 -20.56 -13.23 8.69
N ALA A 378 -20.45 -11.92 8.60
CA ALA A 378 -19.27 -11.25 8.03
C ALA A 378 -18.03 -11.45 8.92
N LEU A 379 -18.20 -11.35 10.24
CA LEU A 379 -17.11 -11.56 11.20
C LEU A 379 -16.63 -13.03 11.22
N LEU A 380 -17.54 -14.00 11.17
CA LEU A 380 -17.20 -15.43 11.08
C LEU A 380 -16.48 -15.75 9.78
N ALA A 381 -16.95 -15.22 8.65
CA ALA A 381 -16.31 -15.41 7.36
C ALA A 381 -14.90 -14.79 7.33
N TRP A 382 -14.74 -13.60 7.88
CA TRP A 382 -13.44 -12.97 8.04
C TRP A 382 -12.49 -13.79 8.92
N GLY A 383 -12.92 -14.18 10.12
CA GLY A 383 -12.12 -15.02 11.04
C GLY A 383 -11.71 -16.36 10.43
N ALA A 384 -12.63 -17.03 9.70
CA ALA A 384 -12.31 -18.25 8.98
C ALA A 384 -11.26 -18.03 7.88
N GLY A 385 -11.34 -16.91 7.16
CA GLY A 385 -10.32 -16.53 6.17
C GLY A 385 -8.95 -16.28 6.78
N VAL A 386 -8.88 -15.58 7.94
CA VAL A 386 -7.63 -15.38 8.69
C VAL A 386 -7.03 -16.71 9.13
N ALA A 387 -7.86 -17.60 9.70
CA ALA A 387 -7.42 -18.93 10.10
C ALA A 387 -6.89 -19.76 8.91
N ALA A 388 -7.57 -19.71 7.77
CA ALA A 388 -7.14 -20.37 6.54
C ALA A 388 -5.81 -19.83 6.03
N TYR A 389 -5.60 -18.51 6.09
CA TYR A 389 -4.32 -17.91 5.72
C TYR A 389 -3.16 -18.51 6.52
N HIS A 390 -3.27 -18.49 7.84
CA HIS A 390 -2.22 -19.02 8.72
C HIS A 390 -2.02 -20.53 8.57
N LEU A 391 -3.09 -21.28 8.34
CA LEU A 391 -3.01 -22.72 8.08
C LEU A 391 -2.25 -22.99 6.77
N MET A 392 -2.59 -22.30 5.70
CA MET A 392 -1.89 -22.43 4.41
C MET A 392 -0.44 -21.99 4.50
N ALA A 393 -0.16 -20.84 5.10
CA ALA A 393 1.19 -20.34 5.27
C ALA A 393 2.10 -21.28 6.08
N SER A 394 1.50 -22.07 7.00
CA SER A 394 2.27 -23.04 7.81
C SER A 394 2.40 -24.42 7.16
N GLN A 395 1.39 -24.90 6.39
CA GLN A 395 1.37 -26.26 5.86
C GLN A 395 1.74 -26.37 4.39
N ALA A 396 1.53 -25.30 3.61
CA ALA A 396 1.79 -25.29 2.18
C ALA A 396 2.28 -23.88 1.73
N PRO A 397 3.37 -23.35 2.31
CA PRO A 397 3.83 -21.98 2.03
C PRO A 397 4.14 -21.74 0.56
N GLU A 398 4.53 -22.80 -0.17
CA GLU A 398 4.85 -22.74 -1.61
C GLU A 398 3.64 -22.41 -2.50
N LEU A 399 2.40 -22.57 -2.01
CA LEU A 399 1.17 -22.29 -2.76
C LEU A 399 0.71 -20.83 -2.67
N GLY A 400 1.26 -20.06 -1.71
CA GLY A 400 0.76 -18.74 -1.37
C GLY A 400 -0.57 -18.80 -0.58
N ALA A 401 -0.81 -17.88 0.31
CA ALA A 401 -1.95 -17.90 1.22
C ALA A 401 -2.97 -16.79 0.97
N THR A 402 -2.54 -15.69 0.37
CA THR A 402 -3.31 -14.43 0.31
C THR A 402 -4.60 -14.56 -0.50
N LEU A 403 -4.51 -14.99 -1.76
CA LEU A 403 -5.71 -15.15 -2.61
C LEU A 403 -6.66 -16.26 -2.13
N PRO A 404 -6.19 -17.46 -1.79
CA PRO A 404 -7.08 -18.50 -1.26
C PRO A 404 -7.85 -18.06 -0.02
N ALA A 405 -7.19 -17.37 0.91
CA ALA A 405 -7.83 -16.85 2.12
C ALA A 405 -8.88 -15.77 1.82
N LEU A 406 -8.58 -14.85 0.89
CA LEU A 406 -9.51 -13.82 0.41
C LEU A 406 -10.75 -14.45 -0.23
N LEU A 407 -10.55 -15.42 -1.13
CA LEU A 407 -11.64 -16.12 -1.83
C LEU A 407 -12.50 -16.93 -0.87
N LEU A 408 -11.87 -17.68 0.05
CA LEU A 408 -12.59 -18.47 1.06
C LEU A 408 -13.49 -17.57 1.91
N ALA A 409 -12.94 -16.45 2.43
CA ALA A 409 -13.71 -15.51 3.24
C ALA A 409 -14.90 -14.93 2.46
N GLY A 410 -14.67 -14.52 1.20
CA GLY A 410 -15.73 -14.01 0.34
C GLY A 410 -16.83 -15.04 0.05
N VAL A 411 -16.46 -16.26 -0.33
CA VAL A 411 -17.40 -17.36 -0.61
C VAL A 411 -18.19 -17.73 0.65
N LEU A 412 -17.52 -17.86 1.79
CA LEU A 412 -18.18 -18.19 3.05
C LEU A 412 -19.18 -17.10 3.45
N HIS A 413 -18.82 -15.83 3.30
CA HIS A 413 -19.74 -14.72 3.55
C HIS A 413 -20.97 -14.77 2.64
N LEU A 414 -20.78 -15.06 1.35
CA LEU A 414 -21.88 -15.26 0.41
C LEU A 414 -22.84 -16.36 0.86
N LEU A 415 -22.30 -17.53 1.19
CA LEU A 415 -23.10 -18.69 1.61
C LEU A 415 -23.89 -18.42 2.91
N LEU A 416 -23.23 -17.85 3.92
CA LEU A 416 -23.86 -17.49 5.20
C LEU A 416 -24.95 -16.43 5.04
N SER A 417 -24.77 -15.47 4.12
CA SER A 417 -25.77 -14.42 3.86
C SER A 417 -26.99 -14.96 3.10
N LEU A 418 -26.80 -15.89 2.15
CA LEU A 418 -27.87 -16.50 1.40
C LEU A 418 -28.72 -17.43 2.26
N SER A 419 -28.13 -18.17 3.22
CA SER A 419 -28.87 -19.03 4.15
C SER A 419 -29.83 -18.23 5.03
N ARG A 420 -29.43 -17.08 5.56
CA ARG A 420 -30.26 -16.18 6.38
C ARG A 420 -31.45 -15.61 5.60
N GLY A 421 -31.24 -15.21 4.33
CA GLY A 421 -32.31 -14.70 3.48
C GLY A 421 -33.41 -15.73 3.23
N ARG A 422 -33.08 -17.03 3.24
CA ARG A 422 -34.05 -18.12 3.12
C ARG A 422 -34.81 -18.37 4.42
N GLU A 423 -34.21 -18.20 5.58
CA GLU A 423 -34.86 -18.33 6.89
C GLU A 423 -35.86 -17.19 7.13
N THR A 424 -35.46 -15.94 6.83
CA THR A 424 -36.38 -14.78 6.96
C THR A 424 -37.50 -14.75 5.92
N ALA A 425 -37.41 -15.49 4.82
CA ALA A 425 -38.47 -15.64 3.82
C ALA A 425 -39.42 -16.80 4.16
N ARG A 426 -39.07 -17.66 5.11
CA ARG A 426 -39.91 -18.79 5.59
C ARG A 426 -40.60 -18.54 6.94
N ALA A 427 -40.18 -17.52 7.68
CA ALA A 427 -40.79 -17.02 8.90
C ALA A 427 -41.77 -15.85 8.60
#